data_01ce646f34b6d47ee24ce993104d38c2
#
_entry.id   01ce646f34b6d47ee24ce993104d38c2
#
_cell.length_a   1.000
_cell.length_b   1.000
_cell.length_c   1.000
_cell.angle_alpha   90.00
_cell.angle_beta   90.00
_cell.angle_gamma   90.00
#
_symmetry.space_group_name_H-M   'P 1'
#
loop_
_entity.id
_entity.type
_entity.pdbx_description
1 polymer ?
#
loop_
_entity_poly.entity_id
_entity_poly.type
_entity_poly.pdbx_seq_one_letter_code
_entity_poly.pdbx_strand_id
1 'polypeptide(L)'
;WMGNPGVGSLHAIRRRVEHHDPAPLELEEYSHFGMVGRYAAGAANLPFWPLRSYFETDLPKVNPNIRPVTSPFGGEPVFAVPPLNPDVAVVHAQRADAAGNTQIWGLTGCQKEAAFAASRVIVVVEELVAEDVVRADPNRTLIPGIKVDAVVVCPRGAHPSYAQGYYDRDNRFYLEWDKISRDPEALEGWLDEWVHGTATHEEYVEKLGTERWAELTPAPALSGSVDYGDYR
;
A
#
# COMPACT_ATOMS: atom_id res chain seq x y z
N TRP A 1 -7.02 0.38 -3.06
CA TRP A 1 -7.31 0.62 -1.65
C TRP A 1 -6.62 1.89 -1.19
N MET A 2 -7.36 2.66 -0.50
CA MET A 2 -6.93 3.94 0.06
C MET A 2 -7.07 3.85 1.58
N GLY A 3 -6.08 4.34 2.32
CA GLY A 3 -6.18 4.43 3.77
C GLY A 3 -7.20 5.48 4.21
N ASN A 4 -7.07 6.02 5.40
CA ASN A 4 -8.01 7.02 5.90
C ASN A 4 -7.82 8.38 5.21
N PRO A 5 -8.75 8.83 4.33
CA PRO A 5 -8.64 10.12 3.66
C PRO A 5 -8.90 11.32 4.57
N GLY A 6 -9.40 11.08 5.78
CA GLY A 6 -9.62 12.13 6.79
C GLY A 6 -8.36 12.55 7.52
N VAL A 7 -7.26 11.80 7.36
CA VAL A 7 -5.98 12.07 8.01
C VAL A 7 -4.93 12.38 6.95
N GLY A 8 -4.17 13.46 7.16
CA GLY A 8 -3.09 13.85 6.25
C GLY A 8 -3.59 14.54 4.98
N SER A 9 -2.76 14.52 3.96
CA SER A 9 -2.80 15.43 2.82
C SER A 9 -3.58 14.90 1.62
N LEU A 10 -4.72 14.24 1.83
CA LEU A 10 -5.58 13.72 0.77
C LEU A 10 -6.69 14.71 0.36
N HIS A 11 -6.38 16.00 0.33
CA HIS A 11 -7.36 17.07 0.12
C HIS A 11 -8.12 16.95 -1.22
N ALA A 12 -7.44 16.59 -2.30
CA ALA A 12 -8.07 16.41 -3.61
C ALA A 12 -9.09 15.25 -3.62
N ILE A 13 -8.75 14.13 -2.97
CA ILE A 13 -9.65 12.99 -2.85
C ILE A 13 -10.85 13.34 -1.97
N ARG A 14 -10.62 14.02 -0.85
CA ARG A 14 -11.69 14.49 0.03
C ARG A 14 -12.66 15.40 -0.70
N ARG A 15 -12.18 16.37 -1.49
CA ARG A 15 -13.05 17.22 -2.30
C ARG A 15 -13.96 16.40 -3.22
N ARG A 16 -13.43 15.35 -3.85
CA ARG A 16 -14.25 14.47 -4.70
C ARG A 16 -15.30 13.68 -3.92
N VAL A 17 -14.95 13.21 -2.73
CA VAL A 17 -15.86 12.44 -1.86
C VAL A 17 -16.93 13.35 -1.23
N GLU A 18 -16.52 14.49 -0.67
CA GLU A 18 -17.40 15.36 0.11
C GLU A 18 -18.20 16.34 -0.76
N HIS A 19 -17.61 16.82 -1.86
CA HIS A 19 -18.20 17.89 -2.70
C HIS A 19 -18.48 17.45 -4.14
N HIS A 20 -18.14 16.21 -4.51
CA HIS A 20 -18.28 15.68 -5.87
C HIS A 20 -17.56 16.52 -6.96
N ASP A 21 -16.49 17.21 -6.58
CA ASP A 21 -15.71 18.09 -7.42
C ASP A 21 -14.41 17.41 -7.90
N PRO A 22 -14.11 17.33 -9.21
CA PRO A 22 -14.92 17.75 -10.35
C PRO A 22 -16.07 16.79 -10.72
N ALA A 23 -16.10 15.60 -10.15
CA ALA A 23 -17.12 14.59 -10.41
C ALA A 23 -17.25 13.65 -9.20
N PRO A 24 -18.41 13.01 -8.97
CA PRO A 24 -18.58 12.04 -7.89
C PRO A 24 -17.58 10.89 -8.02
N LEU A 25 -17.10 10.42 -6.88
CA LEU A 25 -16.27 9.23 -6.76
C LEU A 25 -17.14 8.10 -6.18
N GLU A 26 -17.17 6.97 -6.86
CA GLU A 26 -17.76 5.76 -6.30
C GLU A 26 -16.89 5.28 -5.13
N LEU A 27 -17.50 5.15 -3.96
CA LEU A 27 -16.82 4.80 -2.72
C LEU A 27 -17.49 3.62 -2.03
N GLU A 28 -16.70 2.62 -1.71
CA GLU A 28 -17.09 1.50 -0.86
C GLU A 28 -16.24 1.52 0.41
N GLU A 29 -16.86 1.79 1.55
CA GLU A 29 -16.13 2.03 2.80
C GLU A 29 -16.13 0.81 3.72
N TYR A 30 -14.93 0.49 4.24
CA TYR A 30 -14.70 -0.55 5.25
C TYR A 30 -13.72 -0.03 6.31
N SER A 31 -13.74 -0.66 7.48
CA SER A 31 -12.62 -0.49 8.42
C SER A 31 -11.33 -1.12 7.86
N HIS A 32 -10.15 -0.70 8.36
CA HIS A 32 -8.90 -1.35 7.99
C HIS A 32 -8.94 -2.86 8.21
N PHE A 33 -9.48 -3.30 9.35
CA PHE A 33 -9.60 -4.72 9.66
C PHE A 33 -10.58 -5.44 8.71
N GLY A 34 -11.67 -4.79 8.32
CA GLY A 34 -12.57 -5.32 7.30
C GLY A 34 -11.90 -5.49 5.94
N MET A 35 -11.07 -4.52 5.51
CA MET A 35 -10.32 -4.63 4.26
C MET A 35 -9.27 -5.74 4.30
N VAL A 36 -8.52 -5.85 5.41
CA VAL A 36 -7.58 -6.97 5.60
C VAL A 36 -8.32 -8.30 5.55
N GLY A 37 -9.47 -8.41 6.21
CA GLY A 37 -10.33 -9.60 6.18
C GLY A 37 -10.81 -9.97 4.77
N ARG A 38 -11.16 -8.98 3.95
CA ARG A 38 -11.53 -9.20 2.54
C ARG A 38 -10.38 -9.82 1.73
N TYR A 39 -9.17 -9.28 1.85
CA TYR A 39 -7.98 -9.87 1.20
C TYR A 39 -7.67 -11.25 1.76
N ALA A 40 -7.73 -11.44 3.09
CA ALA A 40 -7.48 -12.73 3.71
C ALA A 40 -8.50 -13.79 3.26
N ALA A 41 -9.78 -13.42 3.13
CA ALA A 41 -10.81 -14.30 2.57
C ALA A 41 -10.52 -14.67 1.11
N GLY A 42 -10.12 -13.68 0.28
CA GLY A 42 -9.73 -13.92 -1.11
C GLY A 42 -8.54 -14.86 -1.22
N ALA A 43 -7.48 -14.59 -0.45
CA ALA A 43 -6.26 -15.40 -0.41
C ALA A 43 -6.50 -16.85 0.05
N ALA A 44 -7.43 -17.05 0.98
CA ALA A 44 -7.78 -18.36 1.52
C ALA A 44 -8.93 -19.05 0.77
N ASN A 45 -9.45 -18.44 -0.31
CA ASN A 45 -10.62 -18.90 -1.06
C ASN A 45 -11.84 -19.15 -0.15
N LEU A 46 -12.07 -18.24 0.81
CA LEU A 46 -13.24 -18.28 1.70
C LEU A 46 -14.40 -17.50 1.07
N PRO A 47 -15.66 -17.92 1.31
CA PRO A 47 -16.83 -17.22 0.77
C PRO A 47 -17.08 -15.87 1.45
N PHE A 48 -16.56 -15.64 2.64
CA PHE A 48 -16.62 -14.40 3.39
C PHE A 48 -15.63 -14.42 4.56
N TRP A 49 -15.36 -13.23 5.13
CA TRP A 49 -14.59 -13.10 6.37
C TRP A 49 -15.51 -12.69 7.51
N PRO A 50 -15.65 -13.51 8.58
CA PRO A 50 -16.45 -13.15 9.75
C PRO A 50 -15.64 -12.25 10.68
N LEU A 51 -16.30 -11.25 11.28
CA LEU A 51 -15.67 -10.35 12.24
C LEU A 51 -16.66 -9.82 13.29
N ARG A 52 -16.14 -9.52 14.47
CA ARG A 52 -16.93 -8.95 15.59
C ARG A 52 -16.92 -7.43 15.62
N SER A 53 -16.19 -6.76 14.73
CA SER A 53 -16.26 -5.33 14.51
C SER A 53 -17.54 -4.95 13.76
N TYR A 54 -17.85 -3.67 13.68
CA TYR A 54 -19.04 -3.06 13.08
C TYR A 54 -20.30 -3.00 13.96
N PHE A 55 -20.35 -3.67 15.10
CA PHE A 55 -21.42 -3.44 16.05
C PHE A 55 -21.40 -1.97 16.52
N GLU A 56 -22.61 -1.38 16.64
CA GLU A 56 -22.79 0.01 17.08
C GLU A 56 -22.07 1.06 16.19
N THR A 57 -21.80 0.71 14.92
CA THR A 57 -21.26 1.64 13.91
C THR A 57 -22.28 1.87 12.80
N ASP A 58 -22.08 2.93 12.02
CA ASP A 58 -22.96 3.26 10.89
C ASP A 58 -22.55 2.56 9.58
N LEU A 59 -21.34 1.99 9.50
CA LEU A 59 -20.86 1.35 8.28
C LEU A 59 -21.80 0.27 7.71
N PRO A 60 -22.37 -0.65 8.51
CA PRO A 60 -23.32 -1.63 7.97
C PRO A 60 -24.64 -1.03 7.45
N LYS A 61 -24.99 0.21 7.87
CA LYS A 61 -26.18 0.90 7.38
C LYS A 61 -25.99 1.49 5.99
N VAL A 62 -24.76 1.88 5.65
CA VAL A 62 -24.40 2.56 4.39
C VAL A 62 -23.70 1.65 3.39
N ASN A 63 -23.13 0.54 3.86
CA ASN A 63 -22.44 -0.44 3.01
C ASN A 63 -23.20 -1.80 3.04
N PRO A 64 -23.97 -2.14 1.97
CA PRO A 64 -24.76 -3.37 1.91
C PRO A 64 -23.91 -4.65 1.85
N ASN A 65 -22.60 -4.54 1.66
CA ASN A 65 -21.66 -5.66 1.65
C ASN A 65 -21.14 -6.02 3.05
N ILE A 66 -21.48 -5.24 4.07
CA ILE A 66 -21.25 -5.58 5.48
C ILE A 66 -22.53 -6.19 6.03
N ARG A 67 -22.61 -7.52 6.14
CA ARG A 67 -23.84 -8.23 6.44
C ARG A 67 -23.78 -8.95 7.78
N PRO A 68 -24.86 -8.91 8.58
CA PRO A 68 -24.96 -9.72 9.78
C PRO A 68 -25.09 -11.20 9.43
N VAL A 69 -24.41 -12.06 10.16
CA VAL A 69 -24.51 -13.53 10.08
C VAL A 69 -24.50 -14.12 11.48
N THR A 70 -25.05 -15.32 11.63
CA THR A 70 -25.03 -16.03 12.92
C THR A 70 -23.90 -17.05 12.93
N SER A 71 -23.08 -17.02 13.98
CA SER A 71 -22.03 -17.99 14.20
C SER A 71 -22.61 -19.41 14.34
N PRO A 72 -22.15 -20.39 13.55
CA PRO A 72 -22.66 -21.76 13.63
C PRO A 72 -22.20 -22.50 14.91
N PHE A 73 -21.27 -21.94 15.67
CA PHE A 73 -20.70 -22.58 16.85
C PHE A 73 -21.37 -22.12 18.16
N GLY A 74 -21.50 -20.82 18.35
CA GLY A 74 -22.08 -20.24 19.58
C GLY A 74 -23.43 -19.57 19.40
N GLY A 75 -23.92 -19.43 18.16
CA GLY A 75 -25.16 -18.74 17.87
C GLY A 75 -25.10 -17.22 18.02
N GLU A 76 -23.93 -16.66 18.37
CA GLU A 76 -23.75 -15.22 18.49
C GLU A 76 -23.80 -14.52 17.11
N PRO A 77 -24.34 -13.30 17.05
CA PRO A 77 -24.28 -12.50 15.84
C PRO A 77 -22.85 -12.04 15.58
N VAL A 78 -22.44 -12.01 14.31
CA VAL A 78 -21.21 -11.40 13.82
C VAL A 78 -21.51 -10.70 12.50
N PHE A 79 -20.58 -9.87 12.03
CA PHE A 79 -20.65 -9.35 10.67
C PHE A 79 -19.78 -10.17 9.71
N ALA A 80 -20.14 -10.16 8.44
CA ALA A 80 -19.39 -10.78 7.36
C ALA A 80 -19.10 -9.74 6.28
N VAL A 81 -17.90 -9.79 5.70
CA VAL A 81 -17.51 -9.03 4.51
C VAL A 81 -17.13 -9.99 3.38
N PRO A 82 -17.46 -9.66 2.10
CA PRO A 82 -17.13 -10.52 0.97
C PRO A 82 -15.63 -10.57 0.71
N PRO A 83 -15.11 -11.64 0.07
CA PRO A 83 -13.73 -11.69 -0.36
C PRO A 83 -13.43 -10.60 -1.38
N LEU A 84 -12.17 -10.18 -1.44
CA LEU A 84 -11.65 -9.30 -2.48
C LEU A 84 -10.56 -10.04 -3.24
N ASN A 85 -10.78 -10.25 -4.54
CA ASN A 85 -9.86 -10.93 -5.44
C ASN A 85 -9.46 -9.96 -6.56
N PRO A 86 -8.39 -9.19 -6.41
CA PRO A 86 -7.92 -8.27 -7.44
C PRO A 86 -7.48 -9.02 -8.70
N ASP A 87 -7.67 -8.41 -9.87
CA ASP A 87 -7.11 -8.91 -11.13
C ASP A 87 -5.59 -8.88 -11.10
N VAL A 88 -5.03 -7.78 -10.56
CA VAL A 88 -3.58 -7.58 -10.43
C VAL A 88 -3.27 -6.97 -9.07
N ALA A 89 -2.28 -7.53 -8.37
CA ALA A 89 -1.61 -6.89 -7.25
C ALA A 89 -0.24 -6.39 -7.70
N VAL A 90 0.04 -5.10 -7.47
CA VAL A 90 1.38 -4.54 -7.61
C VAL A 90 1.94 -4.31 -6.22
N VAL A 91 3.04 -4.97 -5.88
CA VAL A 91 3.63 -4.93 -4.54
C VAL A 91 5.06 -4.42 -4.63
N HIS A 92 5.36 -3.35 -3.89
CA HIS A 92 6.74 -2.90 -3.72
C HIS A 92 7.43 -3.72 -2.64
N ALA A 93 8.65 -4.14 -2.90
CA ALA A 93 9.45 -4.98 -2.02
C ALA A 93 10.93 -4.56 -2.03
N GLN A 94 11.67 -5.01 -1.03
CA GLN A 94 13.10 -4.70 -0.97
C GLN A 94 13.88 -5.44 -2.06
N ARG A 95 13.66 -6.75 -2.20
CA ARG A 95 14.40 -7.53 -3.22
C ARG A 95 13.65 -8.78 -3.65
N ALA A 96 13.99 -9.28 -4.84
CA ALA A 96 13.56 -10.58 -5.32
C ALA A 96 14.71 -11.27 -6.08
N ASP A 97 14.60 -12.59 -6.26
CA ASP A 97 15.42 -13.31 -7.22
C ASP A 97 14.74 -13.37 -8.60
N ALA A 98 15.45 -13.90 -9.60
CA ALA A 98 14.92 -14.04 -10.96
C ALA A 98 13.75 -15.04 -11.08
N ALA A 99 13.55 -15.91 -10.08
CA ALA A 99 12.39 -16.82 -10.01
C ALA A 99 11.17 -16.14 -9.34
N GLY A 100 11.29 -14.89 -8.90
CA GLY A 100 10.22 -14.13 -8.27
C GLY A 100 10.08 -14.35 -6.76
N ASN A 101 10.99 -15.09 -6.11
CA ASN A 101 10.95 -15.22 -4.66
C ASN A 101 11.25 -13.85 -4.03
N THR A 102 10.24 -13.24 -3.43
CA THR A 102 10.25 -11.84 -3.03
C THR A 102 10.38 -11.70 -1.52
N GLN A 103 11.39 -10.96 -1.10
CA GLN A 103 11.69 -10.70 0.29
C GLN A 103 11.22 -9.31 0.71
N ILE A 104 10.42 -9.29 1.78
CA ILE A 104 9.88 -8.07 2.38
C ILE A 104 10.15 -8.12 3.88
N TRP A 105 10.57 -6.99 4.43
CA TRP A 105 10.75 -6.82 5.88
C TRP A 105 10.35 -5.42 6.32
N GLY A 106 10.19 -5.22 7.63
CA GLY A 106 9.62 -4.01 8.22
C GLY A 106 8.11 -4.12 8.37
N LEU A 107 7.39 -3.08 8.07
CA LEU A 107 5.93 -3.06 8.13
C LEU A 107 5.35 -3.63 6.83
N THR A 108 4.86 -4.84 6.88
CA THR A 108 4.34 -5.55 5.70
C THR A 108 2.87 -5.27 5.39
N GLY A 109 2.10 -4.74 6.37
CA GLY A 109 0.67 -4.49 6.19
C GLY A 109 -0.07 -5.75 5.72
N CYS A 110 -0.90 -5.62 4.68
CA CYS A 110 -1.62 -6.73 4.05
C CYS A 110 -1.06 -7.13 2.67
N GLN A 111 0.21 -6.85 2.41
CA GLN A 111 0.85 -7.12 1.11
C GLN A 111 0.80 -8.60 0.75
N LYS A 112 1.02 -9.48 1.72
CA LYS A 112 0.93 -10.94 1.53
C LYS A 112 -0.49 -11.34 1.12
N GLU A 113 -1.48 -10.95 1.90
CA GLU A 113 -2.88 -11.29 1.66
C GLU A 113 -3.35 -10.75 0.30
N ALA A 114 -2.99 -9.50 -0.04
CA ALA A 114 -3.31 -8.90 -1.34
C ALA A 114 -2.68 -9.66 -2.51
N ALA A 115 -1.39 -10.03 -2.39
CA ALA A 115 -0.71 -10.83 -3.42
C ALA A 115 -1.36 -12.21 -3.59
N PHE A 116 -1.68 -12.90 -2.50
CA PHE A 116 -2.30 -14.23 -2.58
C PHE A 116 -3.76 -14.19 -3.04
N ALA A 117 -4.48 -13.10 -2.79
CA ALA A 117 -5.85 -12.90 -3.25
C ALA A 117 -5.94 -12.55 -4.74
N ALA A 118 -4.90 -11.94 -5.30
CA ALA A 118 -4.89 -11.48 -6.69
C ALA A 118 -4.74 -12.62 -7.69
N SER A 119 -5.28 -12.40 -8.91
CA SER A 119 -5.11 -13.32 -10.04
C SER A 119 -3.69 -13.26 -10.62
N ARG A 120 -3.08 -12.07 -10.64
CA ARG A 120 -1.70 -11.83 -11.10
C ARG A 120 -0.96 -10.96 -10.10
N VAL A 121 0.35 -11.17 -9.97
CA VAL A 121 1.21 -10.44 -9.04
C VAL A 121 2.41 -9.88 -9.78
N ILE A 122 2.57 -8.57 -9.72
CA ILE A 122 3.76 -7.86 -10.17
C ILE A 122 4.48 -7.37 -8.92
N VAL A 123 5.76 -7.74 -8.76
CA VAL A 123 6.59 -7.21 -7.69
C VAL A 123 7.55 -6.17 -8.25
N VAL A 124 7.59 -5.01 -7.61
CA VAL A 124 8.52 -3.92 -7.92
C VAL A 124 9.58 -3.92 -6.83
N VAL A 125 10.83 -4.06 -7.18
CA VAL A 125 11.91 -4.26 -6.21
C VAL A 125 12.99 -3.22 -6.32
N GLU A 126 13.62 -2.93 -5.19
CA GLU A 126 14.83 -2.10 -5.14
C GLU A 126 16.02 -2.84 -5.76
N GLU A 127 16.07 -4.17 -5.60
CA GLU A 127 17.22 -4.97 -6.03
C GLU A 127 16.80 -6.37 -6.52
N LEU A 128 17.38 -6.78 -7.65
CA LEU A 128 17.34 -8.16 -8.10
C LEU A 128 18.60 -8.87 -7.57
N VAL A 129 18.41 -9.93 -6.80
CA VAL A 129 19.50 -10.67 -6.15
C VAL A 129 19.61 -12.11 -6.67
N ALA A 130 20.75 -12.76 -6.42
CA ALA A 130 20.93 -14.16 -6.73
C ALA A 130 20.08 -15.06 -5.77
N GLU A 131 19.73 -16.25 -6.24
CA GLU A 131 18.86 -17.20 -5.51
C GLU A 131 19.44 -17.59 -4.15
N ASP A 132 20.76 -17.73 -4.04
CA ASP A 132 21.44 -18.07 -2.80
C ASP A 132 21.29 -17.01 -1.71
N VAL A 133 21.18 -15.74 -2.09
CA VAL A 133 20.91 -14.63 -1.16
C VAL A 133 19.50 -14.77 -0.56
N VAL A 134 18.51 -15.15 -1.37
CA VAL A 134 17.15 -15.39 -0.87
C VAL A 134 17.12 -16.64 0.01
N ARG A 135 17.79 -17.72 -0.41
CA ARG A 135 17.85 -18.98 0.34
C ARG A 135 18.62 -18.86 1.67
N ALA A 136 19.56 -17.92 1.79
CA ALA A 136 20.28 -17.66 3.03
C ALA A 136 19.40 -17.09 4.15
N ASP A 137 18.27 -16.42 3.82
CA ASP A 137 17.33 -15.87 4.77
C ASP A 137 15.87 -16.10 4.32
N PRO A 138 15.40 -17.35 4.33
CA PRO A 138 14.08 -17.71 3.76
C PRO A 138 12.92 -17.11 4.56
N ASN A 139 13.12 -16.73 5.83
CA ASN A 139 12.08 -16.14 6.67
C ASN A 139 11.60 -14.78 6.18
N ARG A 140 12.38 -14.08 5.36
CA ARG A 140 11.96 -12.81 4.73
C ARG A 140 11.18 -13.01 3.45
N THR A 141 11.14 -14.23 2.89
CA THR A 141 10.39 -14.51 1.67
C THR A 141 8.89 -14.49 1.96
N LEU A 142 8.28 -13.35 1.74
CA LEU A 142 6.85 -13.11 2.00
C LEU A 142 5.98 -13.62 0.84
N ILE A 143 6.44 -13.44 -0.41
CA ILE A 143 5.74 -13.87 -1.62
C ILE A 143 6.66 -14.85 -2.36
N PRO A 144 6.31 -16.14 -2.41
CA PRO A 144 7.09 -17.12 -3.16
C PRO A 144 6.91 -16.93 -4.67
N GLY A 145 7.95 -17.26 -5.44
CA GLY A 145 8.00 -17.06 -6.89
C GLY A 145 6.86 -17.71 -7.66
N ILE A 146 6.33 -18.83 -7.19
CA ILE A 146 5.15 -19.47 -7.81
C ILE A 146 3.92 -18.56 -7.88
N LYS A 147 3.88 -17.51 -7.07
CA LYS A 147 2.77 -16.54 -7.05
C LYS A 147 3.06 -15.29 -7.86
N VAL A 148 4.29 -15.09 -8.31
CA VAL A 148 4.76 -13.85 -8.97
C VAL A 148 4.76 -14.04 -10.49
N ASP A 149 4.06 -13.18 -11.19
CA ASP A 149 4.01 -13.18 -12.67
C ASP A 149 5.12 -12.33 -13.29
N ALA A 150 5.54 -11.26 -12.62
CA ALA A 150 6.60 -10.38 -13.10
C ALA A 150 7.40 -9.74 -11.96
N VAL A 151 8.70 -9.58 -12.18
CA VAL A 151 9.62 -8.82 -11.33
C VAL A 151 10.08 -7.60 -12.10
N VAL A 152 9.92 -6.42 -11.51
CA VAL A 152 10.35 -5.13 -12.06
C VAL A 152 11.38 -4.53 -11.13
N VAL A 153 12.58 -4.26 -11.63
CA VAL A 153 13.61 -3.57 -10.85
C VAL A 153 13.38 -2.07 -10.99
N CYS A 154 13.08 -1.41 -9.88
CA CYS A 154 12.80 0.02 -9.84
C CYS A 154 13.36 0.61 -8.53
N PRO A 155 14.68 0.84 -8.44
CA PRO A 155 15.30 1.43 -7.26
C PRO A 155 14.67 2.78 -6.92
N ARG A 156 14.39 3.00 -5.63
CA ARG A 156 13.72 4.21 -5.13
C ARG A 156 12.25 4.32 -5.53
N GLY A 157 11.65 3.22 -6.01
CA GLY A 157 10.28 3.18 -6.52
C GLY A 157 9.18 3.39 -5.47
N ALA A 158 9.48 3.30 -4.17
CA ALA A 158 8.52 3.57 -3.10
C ALA A 158 8.47 5.04 -2.65
N HIS A 159 9.43 5.89 -3.11
CA HIS A 159 9.42 7.30 -2.73
C HIS A 159 8.08 7.98 -3.06
N PRO A 160 7.52 8.83 -2.19
CA PRO A 160 8.07 9.42 -0.95
C PRO A 160 7.92 8.55 0.31
N SER A 161 7.42 7.32 0.19
CA SER A 161 7.45 6.34 1.28
C SER A 161 8.88 5.79 1.45
N TYR A 162 9.06 4.74 2.21
CA TYR A 162 10.37 4.18 2.51
C TYR A 162 10.49 2.74 1.99
N ALA A 163 11.72 2.32 1.74
CA ALA A 163 12.08 0.91 1.63
C ALA A 163 13.12 0.61 2.72
N GLN A 164 12.69 -0.05 3.80
CA GLN A 164 13.54 -0.23 4.99
C GLN A 164 14.88 -0.88 4.64
N GLY A 165 15.98 -0.20 4.98
CA GLY A 165 17.34 -0.60 4.65
C GLY A 165 17.88 -0.05 3.32
N TYR A 166 17.04 0.59 2.50
CA TYR A 166 17.43 1.24 1.24
C TYR A 166 17.32 2.76 1.33
N TYR A 167 16.21 3.28 1.81
CA TYR A 167 16.02 4.71 2.09
C TYR A 167 14.87 4.93 3.09
N ASP A 168 14.96 6.01 3.83
CA ASP A 168 13.97 6.44 4.80
C ASP A 168 12.81 7.19 4.13
N ARG A 169 11.73 7.40 4.88
CA ARG A 169 10.57 8.15 4.43
C ARG A 169 10.89 9.63 4.27
N ASP A 170 10.50 10.20 3.14
CA ASP A 170 10.63 11.63 2.89
C ASP A 170 9.57 12.45 3.62
N ASN A 171 9.82 12.71 4.90
CA ASN A 171 8.89 13.47 5.74
C ASN A 171 8.70 14.91 5.28
N ARG A 172 9.72 15.54 4.73
CA ARG A 172 9.65 16.88 4.17
C ARG A 172 8.69 16.92 2.98
N PHE A 173 8.74 15.93 2.09
CA PHE A 173 7.78 15.80 0.98
C PHE A 173 6.33 15.76 1.50
N TYR A 174 6.04 14.97 2.53
CA TYR A 174 4.68 14.87 3.08
C TYR A 174 4.18 16.19 3.68
N LEU A 175 5.07 16.97 4.31
CA LEU A 175 4.73 18.31 4.85
C LEU A 175 4.49 19.34 3.73
N GLU A 176 5.27 19.27 2.65
CA GLU A 176 5.10 20.11 1.46
C GLU A 176 3.83 19.71 0.71
N TRP A 177 3.57 18.41 0.57
CA TRP A 177 2.39 17.88 -0.09
C TRP A 177 1.07 18.31 0.56
N ASP A 178 1.03 18.45 1.88
CA ASP A 178 -0.15 18.97 2.56
C ASP A 178 -0.55 20.35 2.04
N LYS A 179 0.42 21.21 1.77
CA LYS A 179 0.18 22.55 1.23
C LYS A 179 -0.21 22.51 -0.25
N ILE A 180 0.51 21.73 -1.04
CA ILE A 180 0.27 21.56 -2.48
C ILE A 180 -1.14 21.00 -2.73
N SER A 181 -1.51 19.93 -2.04
CA SER A 181 -2.78 19.22 -2.28
C SER A 181 -4.03 19.98 -1.79
N ARG A 182 -3.86 21.02 -0.96
CA ARG A 182 -4.97 21.90 -0.54
C ARG A 182 -5.46 22.80 -1.64
N ASP A 183 -4.54 23.34 -2.43
CA ASP A 183 -4.83 24.27 -3.51
C ASP A 183 -4.89 23.52 -4.85
N PRO A 184 -6.03 23.54 -5.56
CA PRO A 184 -6.15 22.87 -6.86
C PRO A 184 -5.14 23.36 -7.89
N GLU A 185 -4.86 24.67 -7.96
CA GLU A 185 -3.93 25.26 -8.93
C GLU A 185 -2.47 24.83 -8.61
N ALA A 186 -2.09 24.85 -7.34
CA ALA A 186 -0.78 24.36 -6.90
C ALA A 186 -0.61 22.84 -7.15
N LEU A 187 -1.68 22.05 -6.97
CA LEU A 187 -1.69 20.63 -7.27
C LEU A 187 -1.50 20.37 -8.77
N GLU A 188 -2.21 21.10 -9.61
CA GLU A 188 -2.11 20.96 -11.07
C GLU A 188 -0.70 21.33 -11.56
N GLY A 189 -0.14 22.43 -11.07
CA GLY A 189 1.25 22.81 -11.38
C GLY A 189 2.26 21.75 -10.92
N TRP A 190 2.04 21.14 -9.76
CA TRP A 190 2.91 20.05 -9.29
C TRP A 190 2.77 18.80 -10.16
N LEU A 191 1.56 18.42 -10.57
CA LEU A 191 1.33 17.29 -11.47
C LEU A 191 2.00 17.51 -12.82
N ASP A 192 1.89 18.72 -13.37
CA ASP A 192 2.53 19.08 -14.64
C ASP A 192 4.05 19.01 -14.54
N GLU A 193 4.60 19.44 -13.41
CA GLU A 193 6.05 19.43 -13.21
C GLU A 193 6.63 18.03 -12.94
N TRP A 194 6.00 17.26 -12.05
CA TRP A 194 6.57 16.03 -11.48
C TRP A 194 6.01 14.74 -12.07
N VAL A 195 4.84 14.78 -12.67
CA VAL A 195 4.20 13.62 -13.29
C VAL A 195 4.24 13.72 -14.81
N HIS A 196 3.73 14.81 -15.36
CA HIS A 196 3.70 15.00 -16.83
C HIS A 196 5.03 15.48 -17.39
N GLY A 197 5.80 16.20 -16.60
CA GLY A 197 7.11 16.74 -16.96
C GLY A 197 8.30 15.79 -16.75
N THR A 198 8.05 14.54 -16.32
CA THR A 198 9.06 13.48 -16.21
C THR A 198 8.61 12.29 -17.06
N ALA A 199 9.43 11.88 -18.03
CA ALA A 199 9.08 10.78 -18.94
C ALA A 199 9.41 9.40 -18.34
N THR A 200 10.40 9.33 -17.43
CA THR A 200 10.87 8.08 -16.83
C THR A 200 11.04 8.22 -15.32
N HIS A 201 11.13 7.08 -14.63
CA HIS A 201 11.42 7.06 -13.21
C HIS A 201 12.84 7.59 -12.91
N GLU A 202 13.80 7.33 -13.79
CA GLU A 202 15.16 7.84 -13.66
C GLU A 202 15.17 9.36 -13.67
N GLU A 203 14.43 10.01 -14.57
CA GLU A 203 14.29 11.47 -14.60
C GLU A 203 13.69 12.03 -13.31
N TYR A 204 12.69 11.34 -12.74
CA TYR A 204 12.15 11.70 -11.44
C TYR A 204 13.20 11.62 -10.33
N VAL A 205 13.99 10.54 -10.31
CA VAL A 205 15.05 10.33 -9.32
C VAL A 205 16.16 11.40 -9.45
N GLU A 206 16.55 11.72 -10.68
CA GLU A 206 17.54 12.77 -10.97
C GLU A 206 17.03 14.16 -10.58
N LYS A 207 15.76 14.45 -10.88
CA LYS A 207 15.13 15.73 -10.54
C LYS A 207 15.03 15.95 -9.03
N LEU A 208 14.80 14.89 -8.25
CA LEU A 208 14.81 14.99 -6.78
C LEU A 208 16.17 15.39 -6.23
N GLY A 209 17.24 14.99 -6.91
CA GLY A 209 18.63 15.40 -6.67
C GLY A 209 19.37 14.57 -5.63
N THR A 210 20.69 14.56 -5.77
CA THR A 210 21.59 13.74 -4.94
C THR A 210 21.59 14.16 -3.47
N GLU A 211 21.43 15.44 -3.20
CA GLU A 211 21.38 15.98 -1.83
C GLU A 211 20.14 15.42 -1.08
N ARG A 212 18.99 15.43 -1.75
CA ARG A 212 17.76 14.88 -1.17
C ARG A 212 17.89 13.39 -0.87
N TRP A 213 18.45 12.62 -1.78
CA TRP A 213 18.68 11.19 -1.57
C TRP A 213 19.69 10.92 -0.45
N ALA A 214 20.68 11.78 -0.27
CA ALA A 214 21.62 11.67 0.85
C ALA A 214 20.93 11.87 2.21
N GLU A 215 19.99 12.81 2.31
CA GLU A 215 19.17 13.01 3.52
C GLU A 215 18.32 11.77 3.88
N LEU A 216 17.93 10.98 2.88
CA LEU A 216 17.11 9.77 3.05
C LEU A 216 17.93 8.50 3.24
N THR A 217 19.24 8.61 3.39
CA THR A 217 20.11 7.44 3.62
C THR A 217 19.80 6.82 4.98
N PRO A 218 19.40 5.54 5.05
CA PRO A 218 19.02 4.90 6.30
C PRO A 218 20.23 4.61 7.18
N ALA A 219 19.98 4.41 8.46
CA ALA A 219 20.99 3.89 9.37
C ALA A 219 21.51 2.52 8.88
N PRO A 220 22.80 2.16 9.09
CA PRO A 220 23.43 0.98 8.53
C PRO A 220 23.00 -0.34 9.18
N ALA A 221 21.71 -0.47 9.51
CA ALA A 221 21.12 -1.67 10.09
C ALA A 221 19.80 -2.00 9.41
N LEU A 222 19.65 -3.21 8.84
CA LEU A 222 18.44 -3.66 8.17
C LEU A 222 17.21 -3.69 9.10
N SER A 223 17.42 -3.77 10.40
CA SER A 223 16.38 -3.76 11.45
C SER A 223 16.36 -2.47 12.27
N GLY A 224 16.96 -1.40 11.75
CA GLY A 224 16.87 -0.07 12.35
C GLY A 224 15.46 0.47 12.35
N SER A 225 15.18 1.40 13.28
CA SER A 225 13.89 2.10 13.30
C SER A 225 13.70 2.92 12.04
N VAL A 226 12.50 2.87 11.48
CA VAL A 226 12.09 3.79 10.41
C VAL A 226 11.72 5.12 11.03
N ASP A 227 12.21 6.20 10.44
CA ASP A 227 11.74 7.53 10.78
C ASP A 227 10.39 7.77 10.11
N TYR A 228 9.31 7.78 10.89
CA TYR A 228 7.96 8.09 10.43
C TYR A 228 7.65 9.58 10.42
N GLY A 229 8.60 10.41 10.83
CA GLY A 229 8.49 11.86 10.91
C GLY A 229 7.79 12.36 12.16
N ASP A 230 8.00 13.66 12.39
CA ASP A 230 7.25 14.41 13.40
C ASP A 230 6.11 15.17 12.70
N TYR A 231 4.89 14.91 13.13
CA TYR A 231 3.69 15.55 12.62
C TYR A 231 3.18 16.68 13.55
N ARG A 232 4.01 17.12 14.50
CA ARG A 232 3.67 18.17 15.45
C ARG A 232 3.94 19.56 14.90
#